data_20f80670ea4025bab07c465c4b27cf59
#
_entry.id   20f80670ea4025bab07c465c4b27cf59
#
_cell.length_a   1.000
_cell.length_b   1.000
_cell.length_c   1.000
_cell.angle_alpha   90.00
_cell.angle_beta   90.00
_cell.angle_gamma   90.00
#
_symmetry.space_group_name_H-M   'P 1'
#
loop_
_entity.id
_entity.type
_entity.pdbx_description
1 polymer ?
#
loop_
_entity_poly.entity_id
_entity_poly.type
_entity_poly.pdbx_seq_one_letter_code
_entity_poly.pdbx_strand_id
1 'polypeptide(L)'
;MTLYQLFSVCLRISYSQVGRTANYVVKREHDRLYVFFQSSDGKNDWKNNLDFPVKPYKRMGKTMWFAHRGFLRTWKEIEPFLATEIADKSIKAITIAGYSHGGALAMLCHEYVWYHRPELRTATEGYGFGAPRVFWGVKTKELKSRWKNFTVIRNIDDLVTHLPPVFLGFSHVGALLKIGKKGKYSSIEAHLSDNILTELQIYENEQNTFLS
;
A
#
# COMPACT_ATOMS: atom_id res chain seq x y z
N MET A 1 1.90 -4.36 -16.96
CA MET A 1 1.50 -5.38 -15.95
C MET A 1 0.10 -5.03 -15.50
N THR A 2 -0.85 -5.97 -15.54
CA THR A 2 -2.21 -5.76 -15.05
C THR A 2 -2.26 -5.78 -13.52
N LEU A 3 -3.38 -5.35 -12.89
CA LEU A 3 -3.54 -5.41 -11.43
C LEU A 3 -3.51 -6.85 -10.92
N TYR A 4 -4.13 -7.79 -11.65
CA TYR A 4 -4.09 -9.21 -11.36
C TYR A 4 -2.66 -9.76 -11.36
N GLN A 5 -1.89 -9.44 -12.41
CA GLN A 5 -0.49 -9.84 -12.52
C GLN A 5 0.36 -9.24 -11.40
N LEU A 6 0.19 -7.94 -11.11
CA LEU A 6 0.91 -7.26 -10.05
C LEU A 6 0.62 -7.87 -8.67
N PHE A 7 -0.64 -8.16 -8.38
CA PHE A 7 -1.03 -8.80 -7.13
C PHE A 7 -0.51 -10.24 -7.05
N SER A 8 -0.58 -10.99 -8.15
CA SER A 8 -0.01 -12.35 -8.22
C SER A 8 1.50 -12.34 -7.91
N VAL A 9 2.25 -11.33 -8.40
CA VAL A 9 3.66 -11.15 -8.06
C VAL A 9 3.81 -10.86 -6.57
N CYS A 10 3.02 -9.94 -6.00
CA CYS A 10 3.04 -9.65 -4.56
C CYS A 10 2.87 -10.91 -3.68
N LEU A 11 2.05 -11.86 -4.12
CA LEU A 11 1.78 -13.07 -3.33
C LEU A 11 2.84 -14.16 -3.46
N ARG A 12 3.55 -14.22 -4.58
CA ARG A 12 4.45 -15.34 -4.94
C ARG A 12 5.94 -15.01 -4.84
N ILE A 13 6.28 -13.73 -4.78
CA ILE A 13 7.67 -13.30 -4.74
C ILE A 13 8.31 -13.68 -3.41
N SER A 14 9.59 -14.09 -3.45
CA SER A 14 10.36 -14.33 -2.24
C SER A 14 10.79 -13.01 -1.61
N TYR A 15 10.42 -12.82 -0.37
CA TYR A 15 10.72 -11.61 0.40
C TYR A 15 11.98 -11.78 1.24
N SER A 16 12.76 -10.71 1.37
CA SER A 16 13.89 -10.62 2.30
C SER A 16 13.40 -10.00 3.60
N GLN A 17 13.68 -10.67 4.72
CA GLN A 17 13.34 -10.13 6.04
C GLN A 17 14.32 -9.02 6.41
N VAL A 18 13.77 -7.88 6.84
CA VAL A 18 14.52 -6.77 7.40
C VAL A 18 13.95 -6.43 8.77
N GLY A 19 14.80 -6.38 9.78
CA GLY A 19 14.34 -6.18 11.14
C GLY A 19 13.54 -7.37 11.69
N ARG A 20 12.60 -7.10 12.63
CA ARG A 20 11.81 -8.13 13.31
C ARG A 20 10.45 -8.40 12.68
N THR A 21 9.93 -7.45 11.90
CA THR A 21 8.50 -7.43 11.54
C THR A 21 8.22 -7.03 10.08
N ALA A 22 9.24 -6.79 9.28
CA ALA A 22 9.06 -6.26 7.94
C ALA A 22 9.79 -7.07 6.89
N ASN A 23 9.05 -7.51 5.89
CA ASN A 23 9.59 -8.16 4.72
C ASN A 23 9.27 -7.33 3.49
N TYR A 24 10.29 -7.06 2.70
CA TYR A 24 10.13 -6.42 1.40
C TYR A 24 11.09 -7.02 0.39
N VAL A 25 10.86 -6.74 -0.87
CA VAL A 25 11.76 -7.07 -1.95
C VAL A 25 11.80 -5.94 -2.96
N VAL A 26 12.97 -5.73 -3.50
CA VAL A 26 13.21 -4.78 -4.59
C VAL A 26 13.61 -5.57 -5.83
N LYS A 27 12.98 -5.26 -6.96
CA LYS A 27 13.38 -5.75 -8.27
C LYS A 27 13.62 -4.59 -9.20
N ARG A 28 14.63 -4.71 -10.03
CA ARG A 28 14.95 -3.70 -11.04
C ARG A 28 14.79 -4.30 -12.42
N GLU A 29 14.06 -3.59 -13.27
CA GLU A 29 13.93 -3.88 -14.68
C GLU A 29 14.29 -2.60 -15.47
N HIS A 30 15.45 -2.59 -16.11
CA HIS A 30 16.03 -1.43 -16.81
C HIS A 30 16.16 -0.23 -15.86
N ASP A 31 15.38 0.83 -16.08
CA ASP A 31 15.35 2.05 -15.30
C ASP A 31 14.13 2.14 -14.36
N ARG A 32 13.35 1.05 -14.26
CA ARG A 32 12.19 0.94 -13.34
C ARG A 32 12.55 0.11 -12.12
N LEU A 33 12.22 0.63 -10.95
CA LEU A 33 12.32 -0.05 -9.66
C LEU A 33 10.93 -0.55 -9.25
N TYR A 34 10.82 -1.82 -8.90
CA TYR A 34 9.64 -2.41 -8.28
C TYR A 34 9.93 -2.66 -6.80
N VAL A 35 9.05 -2.19 -5.94
CA VAL A 35 9.13 -2.38 -4.49
C VAL A 35 7.87 -3.09 -4.03
N PHE A 36 8.04 -4.30 -3.48
CA PHE A 36 6.94 -5.09 -2.96
C PHE A 36 7.07 -5.25 -1.45
N PHE A 37 5.95 -5.11 -0.75
CA PHE A 37 5.86 -5.31 0.69
C PHE A 37 4.98 -6.52 0.99
N GLN A 38 5.53 -7.44 1.80
CA GLN A 38 4.82 -8.63 2.23
C GLN A 38 3.68 -8.26 3.19
N SER A 39 2.62 -9.06 3.14
CA SER A 39 1.60 -9.06 4.20
C SER A 39 2.18 -9.68 5.48
N SER A 40 1.63 -9.33 6.63
CA SER A 40 1.98 -10.02 7.88
C SER A 40 1.55 -11.49 7.84
N ASP A 41 2.46 -12.40 8.24
CA ASP A 41 2.23 -13.84 8.27
C ASP A 41 1.60 -14.27 9.59
N GLY A 42 0.30 -14.12 9.76
CA GLY A 42 -0.37 -14.82 10.85
C GLY A 42 -1.51 -14.10 11.55
N LYS A 43 -2.41 -14.90 12.14
CA LYS A 43 -3.59 -14.46 12.90
C LYS A 43 -3.25 -13.63 14.16
N ASN A 44 -2.03 -13.73 14.67
CA ASN A 44 -1.60 -12.98 15.86
C ASN A 44 -1.21 -11.52 15.55
N ASP A 45 -0.82 -11.22 14.33
CA ASP A 45 -0.48 -9.84 13.92
C ASP A 45 -1.71 -8.95 13.77
N TRP A 46 -2.89 -9.53 13.57
CA TRP A 46 -4.15 -8.81 13.53
C TRP A 46 -4.46 -8.03 14.82
N LYS A 47 -4.15 -8.62 15.99
CA LYS A 47 -4.35 -7.95 17.28
C LYS A 47 -3.41 -6.75 17.45
N ASN A 48 -2.19 -6.86 16.93
CA ASN A 48 -1.21 -5.76 16.94
C ASN A 48 -1.56 -4.65 15.93
N ASN A 49 -2.20 -5.00 14.82
CA ASN A 49 -2.69 -4.05 13.82
C ASN A 49 -3.95 -3.27 14.31
N LEU A 50 -4.62 -3.74 15.36
CA LEU A 50 -5.73 -3.04 16.03
C LEU A 50 -5.27 -2.05 17.12
N ASP A 51 -3.98 -1.94 17.38
CA ASP A 51 -3.43 -0.93 18.29
C ASP A 51 -3.33 0.41 17.55
N PHE A 52 -4.38 1.23 17.60
CA PHE A 52 -4.59 2.46 16.87
C PHE A 52 -3.98 3.76 17.40
N PRO A 53 -3.02 3.80 18.36
CA PRO A 53 -2.43 5.08 18.70
C PRO A 53 -1.78 5.72 17.47
N VAL A 54 -1.94 7.03 17.37
CA VAL A 54 -1.29 7.83 16.33
C VAL A 54 0.07 8.32 16.81
N LYS A 55 1.03 8.44 15.86
CA LYS A 55 2.32 9.09 16.08
C LYS A 55 2.59 10.14 15.02
N PRO A 56 3.35 11.18 15.36
CA PRO A 56 3.77 12.16 14.37
C PRO A 56 4.57 11.50 13.25
N TYR A 57 4.09 11.67 12.03
CA TYR A 57 4.85 11.39 10.82
C TYR A 57 5.64 12.64 10.45
N LYS A 58 6.97 12.53 10.51
CA LYS A 58 7.88 13.68 10.35
C LYS A 58 8.71 13.54 9.09
N ARG A 59 8.97 14.68 8.43
CA ARG A 59 9.98 14.86 7.40
C ARG A 59 10.82 16.09 7.73
N MET A 60 12.14 15.94 7.70
CA MET A 60 13.11 17.00 8.06
C MET A 60 12.75 17.72 9.39
N GLY A 61 12.41 16.95 10.42
CA GLY A 61 12.04 17.48 11.73
C GLY A 61 10.64 18.09 11.85
N LYS A 62 9.93 18.34 10.73
CA LYS A 62 8.57 18.89 10.73
C LYS A 62 7.52 17.79 10.76
N THR A 63 6.51 17.93 11.62
CA THR A 63 5.34 17.05 11.60
C THR A 63 4.48 17.40 10.40
N MET A 64 4.27 16.41 9.52
CA MET A 64 3.42 16.56 8.33
C MET A 64 1.97 16.22 8.67
N TRP A 65 1.76 15.09 9.31
CA TRP A 65 0.50 14.55 9.83
C TRP A 65 0.80 13.47 10.85
N PHE A 66 -0.24 12.80 11.31
CA PHE A 66 -0.10 11.65 12.19
C PHE A 66 -0.37 10.36 11.41
N ALA A 67 0.33 9.29 11.76
CA ALA A 67 0.16 7.98 11.17
C ALA A 67 -0.06 6.92 12.26
N HIS A 68 -0.66 5.82 11.88
CA HIS A 68 -0.81 4.63 12.70
C HIS A 68 0.55 4.17 13.22
N ARG A 69 0.68 4.06 14.55
CA ARG A 69 1.97 3.83 15.23
C ARG A 69 2.65 2.54 14.77
N GLY A 70 1.88 1.46 14.62
CA GLY A 70 2.40 0.16 14.21
C GLY A 70 3.03 0.22 12.82
N PHE A 71 2.29 0.72 11.82
CA PHE A 71 2.80 0.84 10.45
C PHE A 71 4.01 1.78 10.36
N LEU A 72 3.96 2.89 11.08
CA LEU A 72 5.09 3.83 11.11
C LEU A 72 6.34 3.24 11.76
N ARG A 73 6.19 2.42 12.80
CA ARG A 73 7.30 1.70 13.42
C ARG A 73 7.96 0.74 12.44
N THR A 74 7.15 -0.11 11.80
CA THR A 74 7.62 -1.06 10.78
C THR A 74 8.29 -0.34 9.60
N TRP A 75 7.69 0.75 9.12
CA TRP A 75 8.28 1.57 8.06
C TRP A 75 9.67 2.08 8.43
N LYS A 76 9.88 2.57 9.65
CA LYS A 76 11.17 3.08 10.11
C LYS A 76 12.27 2.03 10.16
N GLU A 77 11.92 0.77 10.31
CA GLU A 77 12.89 -0.34 10.23
C GLU A 77 13.36 -0.57 8.79
N ILE A 78 12.47 -0.35 7.80
CA ILE A 78 12.74 -0.58 6.37
C ILE A 78 13.35 0.66 5.70
N GLU A 79 12.91 1.85 6.07
CA GLU A 79 13.23 3.12 5.41
C GLU A 79 14.73 3.30 5.11
N PRO A 80 15.68 3.02 6.04
CA PRO A 80 17.12 3.20 5.79
C PRO A 80 17.65 2.34 4.64
N PHE A 81 17.15 1.13 4.50
CA PHE A 81 17.58 0.19 3.45
C PHE A 81 17.01 0.59 2.10
N LEU A 82 15.71 0.88 2.05
CA LEU A 82 15.07 1.35 0.82
C LEU A 82 15.56 2.71 0.35
N ALA A 83 16.01 3.57 1.26
CA ALA A 83 16.55 4.88 0.92
C ALA A 83 17.71 4.80 -0.07
N THR A 84 18.60 3.82 0.08
CA THR A 84 19.73 3.59 -0.80
C THR A 84 19.28 3.21 -2.22
N GLU A 85 18.36 2.27 -2.32
CA GLU A 85 17.80 1.82 -3.61
C GLU A 85 17.05 2.94 -4.33
N ILE A 86 16.20 3.67 -3.59
CA ILE A 86 15.41 4.78 -4.14
C ILE A 86 16.29 5.96 -4.56
N ALA A 87 17.44 6.16 -3.90
CA ALA A 87 18.36 7.26 -4.21
C ALA A 87 19.11 7.10 -5.53
N ASP A 88 19.17 5.91 -6.11
CA ASP A 88 19.85 5.64 -7.38
C ASP A 88 19.28 6.52 -8.51
N LYS A 89 20.12 7.40 -9.04
CA LYS A 89 19.74 8.37 -10.09
C LYS A 89 19.48 7.74 -11.46
N SER A 90 19.89 6.51 -11.67
CA SER A 90 19.58 5.75 -12.89
C SER A 90 18.11 5.26 -12.94
N ILE A 91 17.42 5.23 -11.79
CA ILE A 91 15.99 4.94 -11.72
C ILE A 91 15.17 6.13 -12.28
N LYS A 92 14.29 5.83 -13.21
CA LYS A 92 13.39 6.80 -13.88
C LYS A 92 11.91 6.57 -13.57
N ALA A 93 11.55 5.38 -13.06
CA ALA A 93 10.19 5.07 -12.66
C ALA A 93 10.18 4.11 -11.46
N ILE A 94 9.15 4.20 -10.63
CA ILE A 94 9.00 3.32 -9.46
C ILE A 94 7.56 2.79 -9.43
N THR A 95 7.43 1.46 -9.29
CA THR A 95 6.15 0.80 -8.99
C THR A 95 6.21 0.20 -7.61
N ILE A 96 5.28 0.55 -6.74
CA ILE A 96 5.23 0.15 -5.35
C ILE A 96 3.95 -0.64 -5.12
N ALA A 97 4.03 -1.84 -4.56
CA ALA A 97 2.85 -2.63 -4.28
C ALA A 97 2.95 -3.37 -2.94
N GLY A 98 1.80 -3.64 -2.34
CA GLY A 98 1.73 -4.42 -1.12
C GLY A 98 0.31 -4.88 -0.81
N TYR A 99 0.20 -5.98 -0.06
CA TYR A 99 -1.06 -6.56 0.37
C TYR A 99 -1.26 -6.38 1.86
N SER A 100 -2.49 -6.04 2.28
CA SER A 100 -2.86 -5.90 3.68
C SER A 100 -1.91 -4.94 4.43
N HIS A 101 -1.18 -5.40 5.45
CA HIS A 101 -0.11 -4.67 6.12
C HIS A 101 0.92 -4.11 5.13
N GLY A 102 1.34 -4.92 4.15
CA GLY A 102 2.24 -4.47 3.09
C GLY A 102 1.68 -3.33 2.26
N GLY A 103 0.36 -3.27 2.08
CA GLY A 103 -0.32 -2.14 1.44
C GLY A 103 -0.20 -0.83 2.24
N ALA A 104 -0.21 -0.93 3.58
CA ALA A 104 0.06 0.22 4.44
C ALA A 104 1.51 0.72 4.31
N LEU A 105 2.47 -0.20 4.23
CA LEU A 105 3.88 0.14 4.00
C LEU A 105 4.10 0.73 2.61
N ALA A 106 3.39 0.23 1.59
CA ALA A 106 3.40 0.79 0.23
C ALA A 106 2.95 2.27 0.21
N MET A 107 1.93 2.65 1.01
CA MET A 107 1.51 4.05 1.15
C MET A 107 2.60 4.93 1.74
N LEU A 108 3.32 4.44 2.77
CA LEU A 108 4.43 5.17 3.41
C LEU A 108 5.63 5.29 2.47
N CYS A 109 5.94 4.22 1.73
CA CYS A 109 7.00 4.22 0.71
C CYS A 109 6.68 5.21 -0.43
N HIS A 110 5.45 5.23 -0.93
CA HIS A 110 5.02 6.16 -1.98
C HIS A 110 5.21 7.62 -1.55
N GLU A 111 4.84 7.96 -0.32
CA GLU A 111 5.08 9.30 0.23
C GLU A 111 6.57 9.60 0.39
N TYR A 112 7.37 8.61 0.80
CA TYR A 112 8.82 8.75 0.89
C TYR A 112 9.42 9.12 -0.47
N VAL A 113 9.06 8.41 -1.53
CA VAL A 113 9.50 8.71 -2.91
C VAL A 113 9.02 10.10 -3.33
N TRP A 114 7.76 10.42 -3.10
CA TRP A 114 7.20 11.74 -3.44
C TRP A 114 7.99 12.89 -2.84
N TYR A 115 8.47 12.70 -1.61
CA TYR A 115 9.21 13.71 -0.88
C TYR A 115 10.70 13.78 -1.29
N HIS A 116 11.36 12.64 -1.43
CA HIS A 116 12.81 12.57 -1.65
C HIS A 116 13.22 12.54 -3.13
N ARG A 117 12.30 12.21 -4.03
CA ARG A 117 12.53 12.12 -5.47
C ARG A 117 11.48 12.94 -6.24
N PRO A 118 11.52 14.28 -6.11
CA PRO A 118 10.50 15.15 -6.73
C PRO A 118 10.41 14.97 -8.24
N GLU A 119 11.48 14.59 -8.90
CA GLU A 119 11.54 14.30 -10.33
C GLU A 119 10.79 13.00 -10.73
N LEU A 120 10.53 12.11 -9.77
CA LEU A 120 9.82 10.85 -10.02
C LEU A 120 8.34 10.90 -9.62
N ARG A 121 7.81 12.04 -9.17
CA ARG A 121 6.43 12.15 -8.67
C ARG A 121 5.37 11.68 -9.67
N THR A 122 5.60 11.93 -10.96
CA THR A 122 4.68 11.52 -12.03
C THR A 122 4.97 10.12 -12.57
N ALA A 123 6.16 9.60 -12.32
CA ALA A 123 6.62 8.29 -12.75
C ALA A 123 6.59 7.24 -11.62
N THR A 124 6.02 7.61 -10.46
CA THR A 124 5.81 6.70 -9.33
C THR A 124 4.35 6.30 -9.27
N GLU A 125 4.10 5.00 -9.26
CA GLU A 125 2.78 4.39 -9.11
C GLU A 125 2.77 3.53 -7.85
N GLY A 126 1.65 3.55 -7.12
CA GLY A 126 1.50 2.77 -5.91
C GLY A 126 0.18 2.00 -5.87
N TYR A 127 0.21 0.79 -5.31
CA TYR A 127 -0.94 -0.11 -5.23
C TYR A 127 -1.00 -0.77 -3.85
N GLY A 128 -2.11 -0.56 -3.16
CA GLY A 128 -2.39 -1.18 -1.86
C GLY A 128 -3.58 -2.12 -1.96
N PHE A 129 -3.32 -3.44 -2.08
CA PHE A 129 -4.36 -4.47 -2.15
C PHE A 129 -4.88 -4.77 -0.74
N GLY A 130 -6.18 -4.60 -0.52
CA GLY A 130 -6.76 -4.78 0.80
C GLY A 130 -6.13 -3.92 1.91
N ALA A 131 -5.56 -2.77 1.57
CA ALA A 131 -4.77 -1.97 2.49
C ALA A 131 -5.63 -1.25 3.53
N PRO A 132 -5.24 -1.25 4.83
CA PRO A 132 -5.88 -0.47 5.88
C PRO A 132 -5.59 1.02 5.75
N ARG A 133 -6.28 1.85 6.55
CA ARG A 133 -6.00 3.29 6.62
C ARG A 133 -4.75 3.55 7.45
N VAL A 134 -3.86 4.38 6.92
CA VAL A 134 -2.55 4.67 7.54
C VAL A 134 -2.52 6.03 8.21
N PHE A 135 -3.09 7.06 7.56
CA PHE A 135 -2.92 8.45 7.97
C PHE A 135 -4.13 8.99 8.74
N TRP A 136 -3.83 9.76 9.77
CA TRP A 136 -4.78 10.49 10.58
C TRP A 136 -4.70 11.98 10.26
N GLY A 137 -5.84 12.65 10.11
CA GLY A 137 -5.90 14.11 9.92
C GLY A 137 -5.49 14.60 8.53
N VAL A 138 -5.31 13.73 7.54
CA VAL A 138 -5.01 14.13 6.14
C VAL A 138 -6.27 14.70 5.51
N LYS A 139 -6.44 16.02 5.57
CA LYS A 139 -7.66 16.70 5.13
C LYS A 139 -7.43 17.70 4.00
N THR A 140 -6.23 18.24 3.85
CA THR A 140 -5.95 19.27 2.84
C THR A 140 -5.86 18.68 1.43
N LYS A 141 -6.33 19.44 0.44
CA LYS A 141 -6.25 19.07 -0.98
C LYS A 141 -4.79 18.85 -1.42
N GLU A 142 -3.88 19.67 -0.93
CA GLU A 142 -2.45 19.56 -1.19
C GLU A 142 -1.88 18.22 -0.71
N LEU A 143 -2.14 17.83 0.53
CA LEU A 143 -1.68 16.55 1.07
C LEU A 143 -2.26 15.35 0.31
N LYS A 144 -3.54 15.42 -0.06
CA LYS A 144 -4.19 14.38 -0.86
C LYS A 144 -3.56 14.24 -2.25
N SER A 145 -3.08 15.33 -2.84
CA SER A 145 -2.43 15.29 -4.17
C SER A 145 -1.16 14.45 -4.21
N ARG A 146 -0.48 14.27 -3.06
CA ARG A 146 0.73 13.45 -2.95
C ARG A 146 0.51 11.99 -3.32
N TRP A 147 -0.69 11.49 -3.12
CA TRP A 147 -1.07 10.10 -3.49
C TRP A 147 -1.94 10.03 -4.74
N LYS A 148 -1.81 11.02 -5.65
CA LYS A 148 -2.59 11.02 -6.89
C LYS A 148 -2.40 9.73 -7.71
N ASN A 149 -1.18 9.19 -7.71
CA ASN A 149 -0.81 7.98 -8.43
C ASN A 149 -0.76 6.75 -7.50
N PHE A 150 -1.48 6.78 -6.38
CA PHE A 150 -1.65 5.63 -5.50
C PHE A 150 -3.08 5.13 -5.56
N THR A 151 -3.26 3.82 -5.76
CA THR A 151 -4.57 3.19 -5.80
C THR A 151 -4.72 2.17 -4.68
N VAL A 152 -5.76 2.33 -3.88
CA VAL A 152 -6.20 1.32 -2.91
C VAL A 152 -7.22 0.43 -3.57
N ILE A 153 -6.89 -0.86 -3.72
CA ILE A 153 -7.79 -1.87 -4.25
C ILE A 153 -8.52 -2.52 -3.08
N ARG A 154 -9.84 -2.42 -3.10
CA ARG A 154 -10.73 -2.94 -2.05
C ARG A 154 -11.70 -3.94 -2.64
N ASN A 155 -11.69 -5.18 -2.15
CA ASN A 155 -12.88 -6.02 -2.26
C ASN A 155 -13.98 -5.39 -1.38
N ILE A 156 -15.20 -5.27 -1.90
CA ILE A 156 -16.21 -4.33 -1.38
C ILE A 156 -16.54 -4.55 0.10
N ASP A 157 -16.58 -5.81 0.55
CA ASP A 157 -16.92 -6.20 1.92
C ASP A 157 -15.69 -6.36 2.84
N ASP A 158 -14.47 -6.08 2.35
CA ASP A 158 -13.23 -6.25 3.10
C ASP A 158 -13.16 -5.32 4.31
N LEU A 159 -13.26 -5.92 5.52
CA LEU A 159 -13.21 -5.20 6.78
C LEU A 159 -11.87 -4.49 7.03
N VAL A 160 -10.75 -5.09 6.61
CA VAL A 160 -9.40 -4.53 6.85
C VAL A 160 -9.28 -3.14 6.26
N THR A 161 -9.82 -2.94 5.08
CA THR A 161 -9.80 -1.64 4.41
C THR A 161 -10.64 -0.56 5.11
N HIS A 162 -11.49 -0.95 6.04
CA HIS A 162 -12.27 -0.04 6.87
C HIS A 162 -11.59 0.32 8.21
N LEU A 163 -10.45 -0.33 8.51
CA LEU A 163 -9.68 -0.11 9.74
C LEU A 163 -8.44 0.78 9.50
N PRO A 164 -8.03 1.59 10.47
CA PRO A 164 -8.84 2.07 11.59
C PRO A 164 -10.08 2.84 11.15
N PRO A 165 -11.15 2.89 11.98
CA PRO A 165 -12.40 3.55 11.58
C PRO A 165 -12.26 5.04 11.28
N VAL A 166 -13.08 5.54 10.33
CA VAL A 166 -13.07 6.97 9.92
C VAL A 166 -13.42 7.90 11.08
N PHE A 167 -14.33 7.48 11.98
CA PHE A 167 -14.73 8.30 13.13
C PHE A 167 -13.58 8.52 14.14
N LEU A 168 -12.52 7.70 14.09
CA LEU A 168 -11.28 7.94 14.82
C LEU A 168 -10.33 8.91 14.10
N GLY A 169 -10.75 9.52 12.98
CA GLY A 169 -9.98 10.49 12.22
C GLY A 169 -9.04 9.90 11.15
N PHE A 170 -9.04 8.59 10.95
CA PHE A 170 -8.26 7.95 9.88
C PHE A 170 -8.96 8.04 8.53
N SER A 171 -8.18 8.16 7.47
CA SER A 171 -8.70 8.21 6.10
C SER A 171 -7.77 7.49 5.13
N HIS A 172 -8.37 6.97 4.05
CA HIS A 172 -7.57 6.55 2.90
C HIS A 172 -7.01 7.76 2.16
N VAL A 173 -5.88 7.53 1.53
CA VAL A 173 -5.24 8.43 0.58
C VAL A 173 -5.20 7.76 -0.79
N GLY A 174 -5.08 8.54 -1.86
CA GLY A 174 -5.09 8.03 -3.22
C GLY A 174 -6.49 7.74 -3.77
N ALA A 175 -6.53 7.07 -4.91
CA ALA A 175 -7.75 6.58 -5.53
C ALA A 175 -8.24 5.31 -4.83
N LEU A 176 -9.54 5.10 -4.76
CA LEU A 176 -10.16 3.88 -4.25
C LEU A 176 -10.83 3.13 -5.40
N LEU A 177 -10.24 2.00 -5.78
CA LEU A 177 -10.83 1.05 -6.71
C LEU A 177 -11.58 -0.03 -5.92
N LYS A 178 -12.89 -0.13 -6.15
CA LYS A 178 -13.71 -1.18 -5.56
C LYS A 178 -13.87 -2.33 -6.56
N ILE A 179 -13.62 -3.54 -6.11
CA ILE A 179 -13.83 -4.79 -6.85
C ILE A 179 -14.82 -5.67 -6.11
N GLY A 180 -15.40 -6.63 -6.81
CA GLY A 180 -16.38 -7.56 -6.25
C GLY A 180 -17.79 -6.99 -6.10
N LYS A 181 -18.69 -7.81 -5.58
CA LYS A 181 -20.10 -7.48 -5.34
C LYS A 181 -20.40 -7.56 -3.85
N LYS A 182 -21.22 -6.60 -3.37
CA LYS A 182 -21.64 -6.55 -1.96
C LYS A 182 -22.39 -7.84 -1.57
N GLY A 183 -22.03 -8.40 -0.41
CA GLY A 183 -22.63 -9.61 0.13
C GLY A 183 -22.17 -10.92 -0.51
N LYS A 184 -21.19 -10.88 -1.41
CA LYS A 184 -20.61 -12.09 -2.01
C LYS A 184 -19.74 -12.88 -1.02
N TYR A 185 -19.03 -12.18 -0.14
CA TYR A 185 -18.14 -12.74 0.87
C TYR A 185 -18.50 -12.20 2.26
N SER A 186 -18.16 -12.96 3.30
CA SER A 186 -18.07 -12.36 4.63
C SER A 186 -16.95 -11.33 4.69
N SER A 187 -16.98 -10.44 5.69
CA SER A 187 -16.00 -9.35 5.81
C SER A 187 -14.55 -9.81 5.95
N ILE A 188 -14.33 -11.02 6.46
CA ILE A 188 -13.00 -11.63 6.58
C ILE A 188 -12.61 -12.33 5.28
N GLU A 189 -13.53 -13.09 4.68
CA GLU A 189 -13.30 -13.78 3.40
C GLU A 189 -13.00 -12.77 2.28
N ALA A 190 -13.67 -11.63 2.27
CA ALA A 190 -13.42 -10.57 1.31
C ALA A 190 -11.96 -10.07 1.33
N HIS A 191 -11.27 -10.22 2.46
CA HIS A 191 -9.86 -9.86 2.60
C HIS A 191 -8.89 -10.95 2.13
N LEU A 192 -9.32 -12.20 1.99
CA LEU A 192 -8.42 -13.28 1.59
C LEU A 192 -7.85 -13.04 0.18
N SER A 193 -6.57 -13.35 0.02
CA SER A 193 -5.84 -13.13 -1.23
C SER A 193 -6.49 -13.80 -2.44
N ASP A 194 -6.98 -15.04 -2.28
CA ASP A 194 -7.61 -15.79 -3.38
C ASP A 194 -8.91 -15.13 -3.85
N ASN A 195 -9.67 -14.57 -2.91
CA ASN A 195 -10.90 -13.85 -3.24
C ASN A 195 -10.61 -12.50 -3.91
N ILE A 196 -9.56 -11.80 -3.49
CA ILE A 196 -9.10 -10.58 -4.17
C ILE A 196 -8.59 -10.90 -5.58
N LEU A 197 -7.82 -12.00 -5.77
CA LEU A 197 -7.38 -12.44 -7.10
C LEU A 197 -8.57 -12.75 -8.02
N THR A 198 -9.56 -13.49 -7.50
CA THR A 198 -10.77 -13.83 -8.24
C THR A 198 -11.51 -12.58 -8.72
N GLU A 199 -11.71 -11.61 -7.82
CA GLU A 199 -12.40 -10.38 -8.16
C GLU A 199 -11.60 -9.47 -9.11
N LEU A 200 -10.27 -9.46 -9.00
CA LEU A 200 -9.41 -8.75 -9.96
C LEU A 200 -9.50 -9.34 -11.35
N GLN A 201 -9.53 -10.66 -11.48
CA GLN A 201 -9.68 -11.32 -12.77
C GLN A 201 -11.04 -11.01 -13.41
N ILE A 202 -12.11 -11.04 -12.64
CA ILE A 202 -13.44 -10.65 -13.11
C ILE A 202 -13.44 -9.20 -13.59
N TYR A 203 -12.90 -8.29 -12.77
CA TYR A 203 -12.79 -6.86 -13.09
C TYR A 203 -12.04 -6.62 -14.41
N GLU A 204 -10.88 -7.26 -14.60
CA GLU A 204 -10.09 -7.08 -15.83
C GLU A 204 -10.80 -7.65 -17.06
N ASN A 205 -11.49 -8.79 -16.94
CA ASN A 205 -12.27 -9.37 -18.03
C ASN A 205 -13.43 -8.45 -18.46
N GLU A 206 -14.12 -7.85 -17.48
CA GLU A 206 -15.18 -6.87 -17.76
C GLU A 206 -14.63 -5.64 -18.50
N GLN A 207 -13.49 -5.08 -18.09
CA GLN A 207 -12.86 -3.96 -18.76
C GLN A 207 -12.47 -4.28 -20.22
N ASN A 208 -11.92 -5.48 -20.47
CA ASN A 208 -11.53 -5.91 -21.81
C ASN A 208 -12.74 -6.10 -22.73
N THR A 209 -13.89 -6.54 -22.21
CA THR A 209 -15.13 -6.72 -22.97
C THR A 209 -15.74 -5.37 -23.40
N PHE A 210 -15.53 -4.30 -22.64
CA PHE A 210 -16.00 -2.96 -23.01
C PHE A 210 -15.13 -2.26 -24.08
N LEU A 211 -13.90 -2.76 -24.31
CA LEU A 211 -12.94 -2.18 -25.25
C LEU A 211 -12.90 -2.92 -26.59
N SER A 212 -13.56 -4.08 -26.69
CA SER A 212 -13.73 -4.89 -27.92
C SER A 212 -15.03 -4.56 -28.62
#